data_dd8205c55d39661983108230c3c25056
#
_entry.id   dd8205c55d39661983108230c3c25056
#
_cell.length_a   1.000
_cell.length_b   1.000
_cell.length_c   1.000
_cell.angle_alpha   90.00
_cell.angle_beta   90.00
_cell.angle_gamma   90.00
#
_symmetry.space_group_name_H-M   'P 1'
#
loop_
_entity.id
_entity.type
_entity.pdbx_description
1 polymer ?
#
loop_
_entity_poly.entity_id
_entity_poly.type
_entity_poly.pdbx_seq_one_letter_code
_entity_poly.pdbx_strand_id
1 'polypeptide(L)'
;MRKLLSILLSFSVLFSCGKGKEPEYVPKPIILVSFESFKGDGLTVKVESLNCDEVYATARETSAGTPEAKDIVREGFKEENGIIFISGLKQNTGYTVYGVGVKGDGYSKIESFEVTTPSLYSWEMSREDIPGFADLDLLPGGVTSKTPNTWDENRLKPHVTFTDEDGQEKWLHEAFLFIGSEDALRGRILCIAEGKNKSGNQDSWKDFADYWMKDGGVLDVLDMTIGNAVSRIGKPAFKHKVVMTMPDPIMLEYFYDKSSSTTYWGSVYERQLDFSDPADQVLAYRWYIDYVREQWNRNAPEHLELAGFYILSEILVAKPSGWNYKYKKWDKILPPVAAYLHEMKYGLYWIPYYQADGYDMTEELGIDYTWIQPNKYWDYPEKEQKK
;
A
#
# COMPACT_ATOMS: atom_id res chain seq x y z
N MET A 1 1.34 -25.96 -17.13
CA MET A 1 0.96 -27.33 -17.56
C MET A 1 1.33 -27.66 -19.02
N ARG A 2 1.01 -26.84 -20.05
CA ARG A 2 1.34 -27.22 -21.45
C ARG A 2 2.84 -27.28 -21.78
N LYS A 3 3.72 -26.46 -21.18
CA LYS A 3 5.17 -26.48 -21.45
C LYS A 3 5.90 -27.63 -20.73
N LEU A 4 5.51 -28.02 -19.54
CA LEU A 4 6.04 -29.22 -18.88
C LEU A 4 5.61 -30.53 -19.57
N LEU A 5 4.39 -30.57 -20.12
CA LEU A 5 3.92 -31.76 -20.86
C LEU A 5 4.71 -31.99 -22.17
N SER A 6 5.22 -30.94 -22.80
CA SER A 6 6.03 -31.03 -24.03
C SER A 6 7.43 -31.65 -23.79
N ILE A 7 7.96 -31.53 -22.58
CA ILE A 7 9.26 -32.12 -22.22
C ILE A 7 9.12 -33.62 -21.89
N LEU A 8 7.93 -34.04 -21.44
CA LEU A 8 7.66 -35.45 -21.07
C LEU A 8 7.43 -36.39 -22.28
N LEU A 9 7.16 -35.86 -23.48
CA LEU A 9 6.82 -36.67 -24.68
C LEU A 9 8.02 -37.10 -25.54
N SER A 10 9.24 -36.72 -25.22
CA SER A 10 10.44 -37.04 -26.01
C SER A 10 11.29 -38.21 -25.48
N PHE A 11 10.84 -38.92 -24.45
CA PHE A 11 11.54 -40.13 -23.98
C PHE A 11 10.75 -41.41 -24.32
N SER A 12 10.85 -41.85 -25.57
CA SER A 12 10.44 -43.21 -25.97
C SER A 12 11.59 -44.18 -25.80
N VAL A 13 11.33 -45.14 -24.97
CA VAL A 13 12.20 -46.20 -24.48
C VAL A 13 12.68 -47.14 -25.58
N LEU A 14 13.96 -47.43 -25.64
CA LEU A 14 14.53 -48.63 -26.28
C LEU A 14 14.84 -49.64 -25.17
N PHE A 15 14.09 -50.75 -25.13
CA PHE A 15 14.38 -51.90 -24.27
C PHE A 15 15.49 -52.74 -24.89
N SER A 16 16.56 -52.94 -24.15
CA SER A 16 17.56 -54.03 -24.39
C SER A 16 17.62 -54.93 -23.15
N CYS A 17 17.42 -56.25 -23.35
CA CYS A 17 17.49 -57.24 -22.32
C CYS A 17 18.95 -57.54 -21.90
N GLY A 18 19.31 -57.25 -20.65
CA GLY A 18 20.54 -57.70 -19.99
C GLY A 18 20.29 -57.87 -18.49
N LYS A 19 20.52 -59.08 -17.94
CA LYS A 19 20.37 -59.38 -16.50
C LYS A 19 21.50 -58.71 -15.69
N GLY A 20 21.34 -57.47 -15.36
CA GLY A 20 22.04 -56.77 -14.29
C GLY A 20 20.98 -55.97 -13.55
N LYS A 21 21.03 -55.81 -12.22
CA LYS A 21 20.18 -54.83 -11.52
C LYS A 21 20.45 -53.50 -12.18
N GLU A 22 19.50 -53.03 -13.00
CA GLU A 22 19.53 -51.64 -13.49
C GLU A 22 19.55 -50.74 -12.25
N PRO A 23 20.42 -49.72 -12.22
CA PRO A 23 20.32 -48.69 -11.18
C PRO A 23 18.93 -48.10 -11.26
N GLU A 24 18.23 -48.07 -10.14
CA GLU A 24 16.91 -47.49 -10.01
C GLU A 24 16.98 -46.05 -10.57
N TYR A 25 16.28 -45.83 -11.67
CA TYR A 25 16.27 -44.52 -12.33
C TYR A 25 15.58 -43.53 -11.41
N VAL A 26 16.34 -42.75 -10.68
CA VAL A 26 15.83 -41.63 -9.89
C VAL A 26 15.69 -40.42 -10.84
N PRO A 27 14.46 -40.01 -11.17
CA PRO A 27 14.26 -38.86 -12.02
C PRO A 27 14.88 -37.63 -11.38
N LYS A 28 15.67 -36.88 -12.17
CA LYS A 28 16.28 -35.62 -11.69
C LYS A 28 15.20 -34.59 -11.38
N PRO A 29 15.42 -33.75 -10.37
CA PRO A 29 14.51 -32.61 -10.11
C PRO A 29 14.51 -31.62 -11.29
N ILE A 30 13.34 -31.10 -11.59
CA ILE A 30 13.12 -30.12 -12.68
C ILE A 30 12.33 -28.96 -12.07
N ILE A 31 12.74 -27.76 -12.39
CA ILE A 31 12.01 -26.54 -12.03
C ILE A 31 11.83 -25.63 -13.24
N LEU A 32 10.85 -24.77 -13.15
CA LEU A 32 10.68 -23.60 -13.99
C LEU A 32 10.39 -22.42 -13.06
N VAL A 33 11.14 -21.34 -13.20
CA VAL A 33 10.93 -20.09 -12.48
C VAL A 33 10.58 -19.00 -13.45
N SER A 34 9.64 -18.14 -13.07
CA SER A 34 9.22 -17.00 -13.88
C SER A 34 8.84 -15.80 -13.01
N PHE A 35 9.01 -14.61 -13.56
CA PHE A 35 8.54 -13.38 -12.91
C PHE A 35 7.01 -13.40 -12.80
N GLU A 36 6.48 -12.99 -11.65
CA GLU A 36 5.04 -12.81 -11.44
C GLU A 36 4.70 -11.34 -11.18
N SER A 37 5.31 -10.72 -10.17
CA SER A 37 5.03 -9.32 -9.83
C SER A 37 6.14 -8.72 -8.97
N PHE A 38 6.13 -7.38 -8.88
CA PHE A 38 6.86 -6.66 -7.83
C PHE A 38 5.95 -6.42 -6.64
N LYS A 39 6.50 -6.51 -5.42
CA LYS A 39 5.78 -6.22 -4.19
C LYS A 39 6.74 -5.64 -3.14
N GLY A 40 6.46 -4.42 -2.67
CA GLY A 40 7.35 -3.75 -1.72
C GLY A 40 8.77 -3.54 -2.28
N ASP A 41 9.78 -3.96 -1.52
CA ASP A 41 11.19 -3.94 -1.91
C ASP A 41 11.66 -5.26 -2.54
N GLY A 42 10.74 -6.07 -3.02
CA GLY A 42 11.02 -7.39 -3.56
C GLY A 42 10.22 -7.73 -4.80
N LEU A 43 10.41 -8.97 -5.24
CA LEU A 43 9.66 -9.55 -6.35
C LEU A 43 9.11 -10.91 -5.98
N THR A 44 8.01 -11.25 -6.60
CA THR A 44 7.37 -12.55 -6.52
C THR A 44 7.78 -13.40 -7.72
N VAL A 45 8.29 -14.59 -7.45
CA VAL A 45 8.70 -15.60 -8.44
C VAL A 45 7.68 -16.72 -8.42
N LYS A 46 7.07 -16.99 -9.56
CA LYS A 46 6.24 -18.18 -9.74
C LYS A 46 7.11 -19.38 -10.00
N VAL A 47 6.82 -20.48 -9.30
CA VAL A 47 7.56 -21.73 -9.38
C VAL A 47 6.65 -22.87 -9.87
N GLU A 48 7.12 -23.60 -10.88
CA GLU A 48 6.58 -24.91 -11.22
C GLU A 48 7.69 -25.93 -11.02
N SER A 49 7.43 -27.01 -10.28
CA SER A 49 8.44 -28.00 -9.95
C SER A 49 7.93 -29.41 -10.16
N LEU A 50 8.85 -30.32 -10.50
CA LEU A 50 8.59 -31.73 -10.64
C LEU A 50 9.73 -32.53 -9.99
N ASN A 51 9.38 -33.47 -9.13
CA ASN A 51 10.33 -34.33 -8.42
C ASN A 51 11.35 -33.56 -7.56
N CYS A 52 10.90 -32.46 -6.94
CA CYS A 52 11.66 -31.67 -5.97
C CYS A 52 11.12 -31.91 -4.56
N ASP A 53 12.01 -32.00 -3.57
CA ASP A 53 11.63 -31.96 -2.16
C ASP A 53 11.49 -30.48 -1.70
N GLU A 54 12.35 -29.64 -2.23
CA GLU A 54 12.38 -28.19 -1.95
C GLU A 54 12.80 -27.41 -3.19
N VAL A 55 12.40 -26.14 -3.28
CA VAL A 55 12.84 -25.20 -4.31
C VAL A 55 13.29 -23.91 -3.64
N TYR A 56 14.39 -23.36 -4.15
CA TYR A 56 14.96 -22.09 -3.68
C TYR A 56 15.23 -21.17 -4.84
N ALA A 57 15.11 -19.87 -4.60
CA ALA A 57 15.56 -18.84 -5.54
C ALA A 57 16.25 -17.70 -4.82
N THR A 58 17.19 -17.07 -5.51
CA THR A 58 17.87 -15.85 -5.08
C THR A 58 17.97 -14.87 -6.23
N ALA A 59 18.09 -13.58 -5.95
CA ALA A 59 18.37 -12.55 -6.93
C ALA A 59 19.77 -11.96 -6.69
N ARG A 60 20.54 -11.80 -7.75
CA ARG A 60 21.84 -11.12 -7.72
C ARG A 60 21.85 -10.02 -8.76
N GLU A 61 22.51 -8.91 -8.46
CA GLU A 61 22.73 -7.88 -9.48
C GLU A 61 23.33 -8.54 -10.74
N THR A 62 22.83 -8.18 -11.92
CA THR A 62 23.20 -8.86 -13.19
C THR A 62 24.70 -8.88 -13.42
N SER A 63 25.44 -7.92 -12.84
CA SER A 63 26.91 -7.87 -12.89
C SER A 63 27.63 -8.88 -11.97
N ALA A 64 26.93 -9.53 -11.04
CA ALA A 64 27.55 -10.32 -9.96
C ALA A 64 27.89 -11.77 -10.36
N GLY A 65 27.55 -12.22 -11.56
CA GLY A 65 27.81 -13.56 -12.04
C GLY A 65 26.86 -14.64 -11.51
N THR A 66 26.93 -15.83 -12.13
CA THR A 66 26.04 -16.97 -11.84
C THR A 66 26.47 -17.69 -10.56
N PRO A 67 25.57 -17.88 -9.57
CA PRO A 67 25.87 -18.66 -8.35
C PRO A 67 25.94 -20.16 -8.64
N GLU A 68 26.59 -20.92 -7.77
CA GLU A 68 26.45 -22.38 -7.74
C GLU A 68 25.12 -22.77 -7.06
N ALA A 69 24.62 -23.98 -7.36
CA ALA A 69 23.35 -24.49 -6.80
C ALA A 69 23.33 -24.44 -5.25
N LYS A 70 24.43 -24.84 -4.61
CA LYS A 70 24.56 -24.75 -3.14
C LYS A 70 24.49 -23.36 -2.57
N ASP A 71 24.93 -22.34 -3.33
CA ASP A 71 24.88 -20.95 -2.91
C ASP A 71 23.44 -20.42 -3.00
N ILE A 72 22.69 -20.84 -4.02
CA ILE A 72 21.24 -20.50 -4.13
C ILE A 72 20.47 -21.05 -2.93
N VAL A 73 20.75 -22.29 -2.51
CA VAL A 73 20.09 -22.90 -1.34
C VAL A 73 20.47 -22.19 -0.03
N ARG A 74 21.74 -21.79 0.10
CA ARG A 74 22.23 -21.14 1.32
C ARG A 74 21.71 -19.69 1.47
N GLU A 75 21.64 -18.96 0.38
CA GLU A 75 21.37 -17.51 0.35
C GLU A 75 19.94 -17.20 -0.07
N GLY A 76 19.26 -18.18 -0.65
CA GLY A 76 17.98 -17.99 -1.30
C GLY A 76 16.78 -18.11 -0.37
N PHE A 77 15.66 -17.73 -0.91
CA PHE A 77 14.34 -17.86 -0.31
C PHE A 77 13.71 -19.18 -0.74
N LYS A 78 13.01 -19.82 0.20
CA LYS A 78 12.34 -21.10 -0.05
C LYS A 78 10.97 -20.90 -0.65
N GLU A 79 10.58 -21.82 -1.51
CA GLU A 79 9.24 -21.88 -2.11
C GLU A 79 8.17 -22.22 -1.07
N GLU A 80 7.05 -21.50 -1.15
CA GLU A 80 5.81 -21.75 -0.43
C GLU A 80 4.61 -21.62 -1.37
N ASN A 81 3.83 -22.70 -1.51
CA ASN A 81 2.63 -22.75 -2.34
C ASN A 81 2.81 -22.33 -3.82
N GLY A 82 3.94 -22.70 -4.43
CA GLY A 82 4.25 -22.37 -5.82
C GLY A 82 4.84 -20.98 -6.02
N ILE A 83 5.20 -20.28 -4.94
CA ILE A 83 5.68 -18.90 -4.97
C ILE A 83 6.93 -18.75 -4.10
N ILE A 84 7.87 -17.91 -4.57
CA ILE A 84 9.00 -17.46 -3.76
C ILE A 84 8.95 -15.92 -3.75
N PHE A 85 8.99 -15.32 -2.56
CA PHE A 85 9.14 -13.89 -2.42
C PHE A 85 10.59 -13.53 -2.07
N ILE A 86 11.26 -12.77 -2.94
CA ILE A 86 12.64 -12.31 -2.77
C ILE A 86 12.60 -10.82 -2.39
N SER A 87 12.98 -10.50 -1.16
CA SER A 87 12.97 -9.13 -0.61
C SER A 87 14.37 -8.49 -0.56
N GLY A 88 14.43 -7.21 -0.20
CA GLY A 88 15.68 -6.48 0.00
C GLY A 88 16.37 -6.04 -1.31
N LEU A 89 15.62 -5.92 -2.41
CA LEU A 89 16.15 -5.49 -3.69
C LEU A 89 16.27 -3.98 -3.76
N LYS A 90 17.36 -3.51 -4.38
CA LYS A 90 17.53 -2.09 -4.70
C LYS A 90 16.64 -1.71 -5.87
N GLN A 91 16.16 -0.47 -5.86
CA GLN A 91 15.36 0.09 -6.94
C GLN A 91 16.19 0.37 -8.19
N ASN A 92 15.53 0.43 -9.34
CA ASN A 92 16.13 0.77 -10.64
C ASN A 92 17.43 -0.01 -10.89
N THR A 93 17.44 -1.28 -10.50
CA THR A 93 18.62 -2.13 -10.53
C THR A 93 18.31 -3.41 -11.31
N GLY A 94 19.17 -3.78 -12.23
CA GLY A 94 19.09 -5.03 -12.97
C GLY A 94 19.50 -6.21 -12.10
N TYR A 95 18.64 -7.20 -12.02
CA TYR A 95 18.87 -8.45 -11.32
C TYR A 95 18.71 -9.65 -12.24
N THR A 96 19.50 -10.67 -12.00
CA THR A 96 19.24 -12.02 -12.51
C THR A 96 18.75 -12.88 -11.34
N VAL A 97 17.55 -13.43 -11.48
CA VAL A 97 16.96 -14.36 -10.54
C VAL A 97 17.39 -15.77 -10.91
N TYR A 98 17.90 -16.53 -9.95
CA TYR A 98 18.34 -17.91 -10.11
C TYR A 98 17.53 -18.82 -9.21
N GLY A 99 16.96 -19.89 -9.78
CA GLY A 99 16.22 -20.89 -9.04
C GLY A 99 16.88 -22.26 -9.14
N VAL A 100 16.74 -23.06 -8.08
CA VAL A 100 17.20 -24.46 -8.03
C VAL A 100 16.23 -25.34 -7.24
N GLY A 101 15.94 -26.53 -7.76
CA GLY A 101 15.21 -27.58 -7.06
C GLY A 101 16.16 -28.58 -6.41
N VAL A 102 15.81 -29.05 -5.23
CA VAL A 102 16.56 -30.02 -4.43
C VAL A 102 15.80 -31.33 -4.37
N LYS A 103 16.51 -32.47 -4.52
CA LYS A 103 15.99 -33.84 -4.31
C LYS A 103 17.04 -34.66 -3.60
N GLY A 104 16.86 -34.95 -2.31
CA GLY A 104 17.91 -35.55 -1.49
C GLY A 104 19.20 -34.72 -1.55
N ASP A 105 20.32 -35.34 -1.94
CA ASP A 105 21.61 -34.64 -2.13
C ASP A 105 21.80 -34.06 -3.55
N GLY A 106 20.79 -34.14 -4.43
CA GLY A 106 20.87 -33.72 -5.82
C GLY A 106 20.20 -32.40 -6.10
N TYR A 107 20.70 -31.71 -7.12
CA TYR A 107 20.18 -30.43 -7.59
C TYR A 107 19.60 -30.54 -9.00
N SER A 108 18.57 -29.73 -9.29
CA SER A 108 18.13 -29.49 -10.67
C SER A 108 19.18 -28.67 -11.45
N LYS A 109 18.96 -28.52 -12.74
CA LYS A 109 19.59 -27.43 -13.48
C LYS A 109 19.15 -26.12 -12.86
N ILE A 110 20.06 -25.14 -12.80
CA ILE A 110 19.74 -23.78 -12.41
C ILE A 110 18.93 -23.17 -13.56
N GLU A 111 17.74 -22.69 -13.25
CA GLU A 111 16.92 -21.86 -14.13
C GLU A 111 17.07 -20.40 -13.73
N SER A 112 16.98 -19.49 -14.70
CA SER A 112 17.15 -18.06 -14.42
C SER A 112 16.36 -17.19 -15.39
N PHE A 113 16.04 -15.98 -14.94
CA PHE A 113 15.50 -14.90 -15.75
C PHE A 113 16.06 -13.56 -15.28
N GLU A 114 16.10 -12.59 -16.18
CA GLU A 114 16.52 -11.22 -15.85
C GLU A 114 15.31 -10.35 -15.60
N VAL A 115 15.46 -9.41 -14.67
CA VAL A 115 14.44 -8.43 -14.32
C VAL A 115 15.12 -7.14 -13.86
N THR A 116 14.52 -6.01 -14.19
CA THR A 116 14.95 -4.73 -13.63
C THR A 116 13.89 -4.29 -12.64
N THR A 117 14.30 -4.06 -11.39
CA THR A 117 13.40 -3.50 -10.39
C THR A 117 12.93 -2.12 -10.82
N PRO A 118 11.65 -1.80 -10.68
CA PRO A 118 11.15 -0.51 -11.08
C PRO A 118 11.84 0.60 -10.30
N SER A 119 12.01 1.75 -10.94
CA SER A 119 12.21 2.99 -10.22
C SER A 119 10.93 3.26 -9.43
N LEU A 120 11.02 3.53 -8.14
CA LEU A 120 9.87 4.02 -7.38
C LEU A 120 9.37 5.38 -7.89
N TYR A 121 10.08 5.97 -8.83
CA TYR A 121 9.77 7.27 -9.42
C TYR A 121 9.29 7.19 -10.88
N SER A 122 9.30 6.01 -11.51
CA SER A 122 8.73 5.85 -12.84
C SER A 122 7.25 5.54 -12.72
N TRP A 123 6.42 6.49 -13.05
CA TRP A 123 4.99 6.27 -13.19
C TRP A 123 4.48 6.96 -14.46
N GLU A 124 3.79 6.20 -15.27
CA GLU A 124 2.93 6.71 -16.31
C GLU A 124 1.50 6.57 -15.79
N MET A 125 0.81 7.69 -15.62
CA MET A 125 -0.57 7.72 -15.15
C MET A 125 -1.50 8.12 -16.28
N SER A 126 -2.56 7.34 -16.45
CA SER A 126 -3.76 7.83 -17.08
C SER A 126 -4.70 8.36 -15.99
N ARG A 127 -4.86 9.67 -15.89
CA ARG A 127 -5.81 10.30 -14.95
C ARG A 127 -7.26 9.92 -15.26
N GLU A 128 -7.53 9.44 -16.46
CA GLU A 128 -8.88 9.00 -16.87
C GLU A 128 -9.39 7.80 -16.06
N ASP A 129 -8.47 7.02 -15.49
CA ASP A 129 -8.81 5.83 -14.68
C ASP A 129 -8.95 6.13 -13.18
N ILE A 130 -8.60 7.32 -12.71
CA ILE A 130 -8.65 7.68 -11.29
C ILE A 130 -10.07 8.12 -10.91
N PRO A 131 -10.66 7.55 -9.84
CA PRO A 131 -12.01 7.90 -9.41
C PRO A 131 -12.14 9.40 -9.09
N GLY A 132 -12.96 10.10 -9.85
CA GLY A 132 -13.36 11.48 -9.57
C GLY A 132 -14.71 11.53 -8.87
N PHE A 133 -14.97 12.62 -8.14
CA PHE A 133 -16.26 12.92 -7.49
C PHE A 133 -16.42 14.43 -7.34
N ALA A 134 -17.68 14.86 -7.23
CA ALA A 134 -18.01 16.29 -7.21
C ALA A 134 -17.73 16.96 -5.87
N ASP A 135 -17.89 16.23 -4.79
CA ASP A 135 -17.71 16.72 -3.42
C ASP A 135 -17.09 15.66 -2.51
N LEU A 136 -16.57 16.10 -1.37
CA LEU A 136 -15.93 15.26 -0.37
C LEU A 136 -16.34 15.72 1.03
N ASP A 137 -17.13 14.93 1.72
CA ASP A 137 -17.52 15.18 3.09
C ASP A 137 -16.54 14.55 4.07
N LEU A 138 -16.19 15.27 5.14
CA LEU A 138 -15.21 14.83 6.12
C LEU A 138 -15.91 14.16 7.30
N LEU A 139 -15.68 12.87 7.48
CA LEU A 139 -16.14 12.12 8.64
C LEU A 139 -14.99 12.01 9.65
N PRO A 140 -14.98 12.82 10.73
CA PRO A 140 -13.92 12.75 11.73
C PRO A 140 -14.04 11.49 12.59
N GLY A 141 -12.93 10.77 12.72
CA GLY A 141 -12.83 9.54 13.49
C GLY A 141 -11.74 9.57 14.55
N GLY A 142 -11.58 8.42 15.22
CA GLY A 142 -10.59 8.31 16.29
C GLY A 142 -11.04 8.91 17.61
N VAL A 143 -10.10 9.13 18.51
CA VAL A 143 -10.31 9.81 19.79
C VAL A 143 -9.83 11.23 19.62
N THR A 144 -10.76 12.18 19.58
CA THR A 144 -10.36 13.54 19.94
C THR A 144 -10.20 13.58 21.45
N SER A 145 -9.29 14.39 21.97
CA SER A 145 -8.80 14.43 23.36
C SER A 145 -9.84 14.36 24.50
N LYS A 146 -11.12 14.26 24.19
CA LYS A 146 -12.22 14.26 25.18
C LYS A 146 -13.40 13.34 24.88
N THR A 147 -13.59 12.85 23.64
CA THR A 147 -14.77 12.02 23.33
C THR A 147 -14.47 11.07 22.17
N PRO A 148 -14.72 9.76 22.31
CA PRO A 148 -14.70 8.86 21.16
C PRO A 148 -15.74 9.32 20.13
N ASN A 149 -15.34 9.49 18.88
CA ASN A 149 -16.30 9.68 17.81
C ASN A 149 -16.95 8.33 17.51
N THR A 150 -18.21 8.20 17.86
CA THR A 150 -19.04 7.06 17.50
C THR A 150 -19.96 7.46 16.36
N TRP A 151 -19.97 6.68 15.32
CA TRP A 151 -20.85 6.86 14.17
C TRP A 151 -21.95 5.80 14.22
N ASP A 152 -23.20 6.25 14.24
CA ASP A 152 -24.40 5.45 14.06
C ASP A 152 -25.22 5.97 12.88
N GLU A 153 -26.26 5.26 12.48
CA GLU A 153 -27.12 5.63 11.35
C GLU A 153 -27.70 7.05 11.51
N ASN A 154 -28.12 7.44 12.71
CA ASN A 154 -28.72 8.76 12.93
C ASN A 154 -27.72 9.90 12.69
N ARG A 155 -26.47 9.68 13.05
CA ARG A 155 -25.38 10.64 12.81
C ARG A 155 -24.91 10.64 11.36
N LEU A 156 -24.91 9.49 10.67
CA LEU A 156 -24.48 9.40 9.27
C LEU A 156 -25.57 9.85 8.30
N LYS A 157 -26.84 9.66 8.63
CA LYS A 157 -27.95 10.04 7.73
C LYS A 157 -27.87 11.47 7.18
N PRO A 158 -27.58 12.52 8.00
CA PRO A 158 -27.44 13.90 7.50
C PRO A 158 -26.27 14.12 6.55
N HIS A 159 -25.29 13.22 6.51
CA HIS A 159 -24.17 13.24 5.57
C HIS A 159 -24.52 12.55 4.26
N VAL A 160 -25.47 11.62 4.27
CA VAL A 160 -25.87 10.81 3.11
C VAL A 160 -27.04 11.46 2.35
N THR A 161 -28.05 12.00 3.07
CA THR A 161 -29.24 12.57 2.47
C THR A 161 -29.65 13.88 3.14
N PHE A 162 -30.41 14.71 2.40
CA PHE A 162 -31.06 15.92 2.92
C PHE A 162 -32.49 15.99 2.46
N THR A 163 -33.30 16.81 3.11
CA THR A 163 -34.68 17.11 2.71
C THR A 163 -34.71 18.50 2.08
N ASP A 164 -35.18 18.61 0.86
CA ASP A 164 -35.32 19.90 0.17
C ASP A 164 -36.52 20.73 0.66
N GLU A 165 -36.70 21.90 0.06
CA GLU A 165 -37.79 22.84 0.40
C GLU A 165 -39.21 22.26 0.17
N ASP A 166 -39.33 21.30 -0.75
CA ASP A 166 -40.59 20.61 -1.06
C ASP A 166 -40.84 19.39 -0.16
N GLY A 167 -39.95 19.14 0.81
CA GLY A 167 -40.02 18.00 1.72
C GLY A 167 -39.56 16.67 1.09
N GLN A 168 -38.88 16.72 -0.05
CA GLN A 168 -38.37 15.54 -0.72
C GLN A 168 -36.97 15.17 -0.20
N GLU A 169 -36.75 13.91 0.20
CA GLU A 169 -35.42 13.39 0.55
C GLU A 169 -34.58 13.17 -0.72
N LYS A 170 -33.35 13.68 -0.73
CA LYS A 170 -32.40 13.61 -1.85
C LYS A 170 -31.01 13.22 -1.37
N TRP A 171 -30.21 12.66 -2.28
CA TRP A 171 -28.78 12.38 -2.04
C TRP A 171 -28.03 13.69 -1.80
N LEU A 172 -27.07 13.69 -0.84
CA LEU A 172 -26.31 14.87 -0.47
C LEU A 172 -24.87 14.78 -0.99
N HIS A 173 -24.02 13.90 -0.41
CA HIS A 173 -22.62 13.81 -0.75
C HIS A 173 -22.31 12.59 -1.60
N GLU A 174 -21.35 12.75 -2.54
CA GLU A 174 -20.87 11.67 -3.38
C GLU A 174 -19.73 10.87 -2.72
N ALA A 175 -18.84 11.54 -1.97
CA ALA A 175 -17.69 10.92 -1.36
C ALA A 175 -17.52 11.29 0.12
N PHE A 176 -16.88 10.38 0.87
CA PHE A 176 -16.62 10.50 2.30
C PHE A 176 -15.14 10.31 2.58
N LEU A 177 -14.52 11.28 3.28
CA LEU A 177 -13.16 11.16 3.80
C LEU A 177 -13.18 10.65 5.22
N PHE A 178 -12.63 9.46 5.45
CA PHE A 178 -12.39 8.92 6.77
C PHE A 178 -11.13 9.55 7.36
N ILE A 179 -11.30 10.59 8.17
CA ILE A 179 -10.21 11.44 8.66
C ILE A 179 -10.04 11.33 10.19
N GLY A 180 -8.79 11.35 10.65
CA GLY A 180 -8.45 11.42 12.08
C GLY A 180 -6.98 11.68 12.30
N SER A 181 -6.66 12.42 13.35
CA SER A 181 -5.29 12.83 13.72
C SER A 181 -4.66 11.97 14.81
N GLU A 182 -5.46 11.15 15.49
CA GLU A 182 -5.02 10.24 16.55
C GLU A 182 -5.63 8.84 16.35
N ASP A 183 -4.92 7.79 16.74
CA ASP A 183 -5.49 6.44 16.76
C ASP A 183 -6.54 6.32 17.87
N ALA A 184 -7.57 5.49 17.63
CA ALA A 184 -8.74 5.36 18.51
C ALA A 184 -8.47 4.63 19.83
N LEU A 185 -7.38 3.90 19.95
CA LEU A 185 -7.10 3.02 21.10
C LEU A 185 -5.99 3.56 21.98
N ARG A 186 -4.95 4.14 21.42
CA ARG A 186 -3.71 4.48 22.12
C ARG A 186 -3.48 5.98 22.24
N GLY A 187 -4.28 6.80 21.53
CA GLY A 187 -4.14 8.25 21.50
C GLY A 187 -2.78 8.69 20.96
N ARG A 188 -2.19 7.93 20.02
CA ARG A 188 -0.95 8.30 19.36
C ARG A 188 -1.26 9.17 18.18
N ILE A 189 -0.43 10.18 17.95
CA ILE A 189 -0.62 11.13 16.85
C ILE A 189 -0.26 10.47 15.51
N LEU A 190 -1.09 10.74 14.52
CA LEU A 190 -0.95 10.25 13.15
C LEU A 190 -0.45 11.31 12.18
N CYS A 191 -0.33 12.57 12.63
CA CYS A 191 0.28 13.66 11.87
C CYS A 191 1.16 14.54 12.76
N ILE A 192 2.00 15.38 12.15
CA ILE A 192 2.98 16.19 12.89
C ILE A 192 2.35 17.34 13.68
N ALA A 193 1.24 17.88 13.20
CA ALA A 193 0.67 19.12 13.73
C ALA A 193 -0.12 18.93 15.04
N GLU A 194 -0.40 17.69 15.42
CA GLU A 194 -1.34 17.39 16.49
C GLU A 194 -0.66 16.90 17.77
N GLY A 195 -0.95 17.58 18.87
CA GLY A 195 -0.83 17.06 20.22
C GLY A 195 0.59 16.95 20.82
N LYS A 196 0.61 16.45 22.04
CA LYS A 196 1.80 16.15 22.85
C LYS A 196 2.09 14.66 22.96
N ASN A 197 1.28 13.85 22.30
CA ASN A 197 1.31 12.40 22.36
C ASN A 197 2.45 11.84 21.50
N LYS A 198 2.77 10.59 21.73
CA LYS A 198 3.79 9.89 20.94
C LYS A 198 3.28 9.63 19.53
N SER A 199 4.19 9.66 18.57
CA SER A 199 3.92 9.32 17.17
C SER A 199 3.37 7.91 17.02
N GLY A 200 2.42 7.75 16.10
CA GLY A 200 1.81 6.46 15.78
C GLY A 200 2.82 5.50 15.15
N ASN A 201 2.89 4.30 15.68
CA ASN A 201 3.66 3.20 15.14
C ASN A 201 2.78 2.31 14.23
N GLN A 202 3.31 1.20 13.76
CA GLN A 202 2.60 0.24 12.89
C GLN A 202 1.28 -0.23 13.50
N ASP A 203 1.28 -0.57 14.80
CA ASP A 203 0.04 -0.95 15.51
C ASP A 203 -0.99 0.19 15.53
N SER A 204 -0.53 1.45 15.71
CA SER A 204 -1.42 2.60 15.70
C SER A 204 -2.04 2.85 14.33
N TRP A 205 -1.27 2.63 13.25
CA TRP A 205 -1.78 2.73 11.89
C TRP A 205 -2.82 1.63 11.60
N LYS A 206 -2.55 0.44 12.11
CA LYS A 206 -3.49 -0.68 12.05
C LYS A 206 -4.77 -0.38 12.83
N ASP A 207 -4.65 0.05 14.09
CA ASP A 207 -5.79 0.38 14.96
C ASP A 207 -6.65 1.50 14.33
N PHE A 208 -6.02 2.46 13.65
CA PHE A 208 -6.73 3.51 12.92
C PHE A 208 -7.54 2.96 11.75
N ALA A 209 -6.96 2.08 10.92
CA ALA A 209 -7.70 1.43 9.84
C ALA A 209 -8.84 0.55 10.38
N ASP A 210 -8.56 -0.24 11.43
CA ASP A 210 -9.54 -1.13 12.07
C ASP A 210 -10.71 -0.35 12.69
N TYR A 211 -10.48 0.84 13.23
CA TYR A 211 -11.56 1.69 13.73
C TYR A 211 -12.64 1.94 12.67
N TRP A 212 -12.23 2.17 11.43
CA TRP A 212 -13.13 2.41 10.31
C TRP A 212 -13.75 1.13 9.75
N MET A 213 -12.96 0.06 9.65
CA MET A 213 -13.23 -1.11 8.81
C MET A 213 -13.45 -2.43 9.57
N LYS A 214 -13.42 -2.44 10.91
CA LYS A 214 -13.78 -3.65 11.67
C LYS A 214 -15.26 -3.97 11.51
N ASP A 215 -15.63 -5.23 11.70
CA ASP A 215 -17.01 -5.69 11.69
C ASP A 215 -17.89 -4.81 12.61
N GLY A 216 -18.98 -4.29 12.09
CA GLY A 216 -19.83 -3.32 12.76
C GLY A 216 -19.20 -1.94 12.96
N GLY A 217 -18.11 -1.65 12.25
CA GLY A 217 -17.43 -0.36 12.25
C GLY A 217 -18.14 0.70 11.40
N VAL A 218 -17.49 1.85 11.23
CA VAL A 218 -18.09 2.99 10.52
C VAL A 218 -18.43 2.66 9.08
N LEU A 219 -17.58 1.85 8.40
CA LEU A 219 -17.80 1.43 7.02
C LEU A 219 -19.13 0.65 6.88
N ASP A 220 -19.37 -0.31 7.77
CA ASP A 220 -20.61 -1.10 7.75
C ASP A 220 -21.84 -0.25 8.04
N VAL A 221 -21.73 0.65 9.01
CA VAL A 221 -22.84 1.55 9.36
C VAL A 221 -23.14 2.52 8.23
N LEU A 222 -22.14 3.03 7.53
CA LEU A 222 -22.30 3.91 6.38
C LEU A 222 -22.94 3.15 5.19
N ASP A 223 -22.45 1.96 4.89
CA ASP A 223 -23.01 1.12 3.82
C ASP A 223 -24.49 0.78 4.08
N MET A 224 -24.80 0.40 5.32
CA MET A 224 -26.20 0.18 5.76
C MET A 224 -27.05 1.45 5.66
N THR A 225 -26.52 2.61 6.07
CA THR A 225 -27.23 3.90 6.01
C THR A 225 -27.58 4.26 4.57
N ILE A 226 -26.63 4.07 3.64
CA ILE A 226 -26.87 4.26 2.19
C ILE A 226 -27.89 3.25 1.66
N GLY A 227 -27.77 1.97 2.01
CA GLY A 227 -28.73 0.93 1.62
C GLY A 227 -30.16 1.24 2.09
N ASN A 228 -30.31 1.76 3.30
CA ASN A 228 -31.59 2.24 3.84
C ASN A 228 -32.11 3.44 3.02
N ALA A 229 -31.25 4.36 2.61
CA ALA A 229 -31.61 5.48 1.75
C ALA A 229 -32.00 5.01 0.35
N VAL A 230 -31.25 4.08 -0.24
CA VAL A 230 -31.62 3.44 -1.55
C VAL A 230 -33.04 2.87 -1.50
N SER A 231 -33.41 2.23 -0.40
CA SER A 231 -34.74 1.64 -0.22
C SER A 231 -35.86 2.70 -0.16
N ARG A 232 -35.55 3.93 0.26
CA ARG A 232 -36.52 5.04 0.36
C ARG A 232 -36.59 5.91 -0.89
N ILE A 233 -35.44 6.29 -1.45
CA ILE A 233 -35.35 7.30 -2.51
C ILE A 233 -34.77 6.77 -3.83
N GLY A 234 -34.50 5.46 -3.92
CA GLY A 234 -33.92 4.82 -5.10
C GLY A 234 -32.41 4.96 -5.19
N LYS A 235 -31.80 4.26 -6.15
CA LYS A 235 -30.34 4.27 -6.34
C LYS A 235 -29.85 5.64 -6.80
N PRO A 236 -28.71 6.13 -6.31
CA PRO A 236 -28.07 7.34 -6.82
C PRO A 236 -27.55 7.10 -8.26
N ALA A 237 -27.27 8.21 -8.96
CA ALA A 237 -26.65 8.16 -10.29
C ALA A 237 -25.17 7.77 -10.25
N PHE A 238 -24.56 7.79 -9.06
CA PHE A 238 -23.15 7.48 -8.79
C PHE A 238 -23.04 6.36 -7.74
N LYS A 239 -21.91 5.72 -7.65
CA LYS A 239 -21.55 4.90 -6.50
C LYS A 239 -20.83 5.75 -5.49
N HIS A 240 -21.30 5.75 -4.24
CA HIS A 240 -20.64 6.50 -3.17
C HIS A 240 -19.19 6.04 -2.97
N LYS A 241 -18.32 6.99 -2.69
CA LYS A 241 -16.88 6.76 -2.59
C LYS A 241 -16.35 6.98 -1.20
N VAL A 242 -15.33 6.23 -0.83
CA VAL A 242 -14.57 6.46 0.41
C VAL A 242 -13.12 6.76 0.06
N VAL A 243 -12.61 7.81 0.68
CA VAL A 243 -11.18 8.14 0.69
C VAL A 243 -10.66 7.86 2.09
N MET A 244 -9.58 7.09 2.19
CA MET A 244 -8.99 6.70 3.47
C MET A 244 -7.77 7.54 3.80
N THR A 245 -7.69 8.09 5.00
CA THR A 245 -6.50 8.82 5.47
C THR A 245 -5.29 7.89 5.59
N MET A 246 -4.16 8.35 5.08
CA MET A 246 -2.85 7.77 5.37
C MET A 246 -2.19 8.54 6.52
N PRO A 247 -1.85 7.86 7.64
CA PRO A 247 -1.06 8.48 8.70
C PRO A 247 0.32 8.93 8.21
N ASP A 248 0.83 10.04 8.74
CA ASP A 248 2.16 10.54 8.38
C ASP A 248 3.28 9.63 8.92
N PRO A 249 4.29 9.30 8.11
CA PRO A 249 5.49 8.60 8.56
C PRO A 249 6.43 9.57 9.29
N ILE A 250 6.12 9.88 10.55
CA ILE A 250 6.75 10.92 11.34
C ILE A 250 8.17 10.54 11.76
N MET A 251 9.14 11.41 11.50
CA MET A 251 10.47 11.30 12.10
C MET A 251 10.41 11.86 13.52
N LEU A 252 10.75 11.03 14.54
CA LEU A 252 10.49 11.35 15.95
C LEU A 252 11.22 12.58 16.51
N GLU A 253 12.35 12.97 15.96
CA GLU A 253 13.07 14.19 16.39
C GLU A 253 12.34 15.48 16.02
N TYR A 254 11.27 15.35 15.26
CA TYR A 254 10.50 16.48 14.81
C TYR A 254 9.46 16.86 15.87
N PHE A 255 9.39 18.12 16.27
CA PHE A 255 8.45 18.73 17.23
C PHE A 255 8.44 18.15 18.66
N TYR A 256 7.52 17.28 19.02
CA TYR A 256 7.16 16.97 20.40
C TYR A 256 7.74 15.65 20.91
N ASP A 257 7.98 14.73 20.02
CA ASP A 257 8.63 13.47 20.38
C ASP A 257 10.14 13.64 20.22
N LYS A 258 10.82 13.91 21.34
CA LYS A 258 12.27 14.10 21.39
C LYS A 258 13.05 12.78 21.40
N SER A 259 12.41 11.67 21.08
CA SER A 259 13.12 10.40 20.92
C SER A 259 14.09 10.52 19.76
N SER A 260 15.32 10.06 19.95
CA SER A 260 16.31 9.95 18.88
C SER A 260 16.11 8.70 18.00
N SER A 261 15.11 7.89 18.29
CA SER A 261 14.86 6.66 17.52
C SER A 261 14.15 6.98 16.21
N THR A 262 14.74 6.57 15.11
CA THR A 262 14.14 6.59 13.78
C THR A 262 13.53 5.25 13.40
N THR A 263 13.75 4.22 14.22
CA THR A 263 13.31 2.82 14.00
C THR A 263 12.11 2.41 14.86
N TYR A 264 11.34 3.36 15.37
CA TYR A 264 10.25 3.12 16.34
C TYR A 264 8.98 2.52 15.71
N TRP A 265 8.82 2.67 14.40
CA TRP A 265 7.53 2.45 13.75
C TRP A 265 7.15 0.97 13.72
N GLY A 266 8.04 0.10 13.29
CA GLY A 266 7.78 -1.33 13.17
C GLY A 266 8.56 -1.97 12.03
N SER A 267 8.11 -3.16 11.62
CA SER A 267 8.78 -3.95 10.60
C SER A 267 7.84 -4.34 9.47
N VAL A 268 8.36 -4.39 8.26
CA VAL A 268 7.68 -4.92 7.07
C VAL A 268 8.54 -6.04 6.49
N TYR A 269 7.97 -7.21 6.25
CA TYR A 269 8.68 -8.41 5.79
C TYR A 269 9.93 -8.74 6.64
N GLU A 270 9.75 -8.72 7.98
CA GLU A 270 10.80 -8.96 8.98
C GLU A 270 11.93 -7.90 9.00
N ARG A 271 11.90 -6.90 8.13
CA ARG A 271 12.83 -5.78 8.11
C ARG A 271 12.32 -4.66 9.00
N GLN A 272 13.10 -4.29 10.02
CA GLN A 272 12.88 -3.09 10.83
C GLN A 272 13.04 -1.84 9.97
N LEU A 273 12.01 -1.00 9.92
CA LEU A 273 12.06 0.25 9.15
C LEU A 273 12.77 1.37 9.91
N ASP A 274 13.54 2.16 9.17
CA ASP A 274 14.21 3.36 9.64
C ASP A 274 13.68 4.60 8.91
N PHE A 275 12.87 5.41 9.57
CA PHE A 275 12.24 6.59 8.97
C PHE A 275 13.20 7.75 8.69
N SER A 276 14.50 7.61 8.93
CA SER A 276 15.53 8.49 8.37
C SER A 276 15.72 8.25 6.86
N ASP A 277 15.33 7.06 6.36
CA ASP A 277 15.32 6.71 4.95
C ASP A 277 13.92 6.88 4.35
N PRO A 278 13.74 7.76 3.35
CA PRO A 278 12.47 7.89 2.65
C PRO A 278 11.95 6.60 2.01
N ALA A 279 12.83 5.69 1.62
CA ALA A 279 12.41 4.40 1.07
C ALA A 279 11.66 3.55 2.10
N ASP A 280 12.07 3.59 3.36
CA ASP A 280 11.39 2.91 4.45
C ASP A 280 10.04 3.55 4.80
N GLN A 281 9.94 4.88 4.67
CA GLN A 281 8.65 5.58 4.80
C GLN A 281 7.68 5.18 3.66
N VAL A 282 8.18 5.00 2.45
CA VAL A 282 7.39 4.46 1.32
C VAL A 282 6.92 3.04 1.59
N LEU A 283 7.77 2.17 2.14
CA LEU A 283 7.39 0.80 2.51
C LEU A 283 6.29 0.78 3.58
N ALA A 284 6.36 1.68 4.56
CA ALA A 284 5.29 1.82 5.55
C ALA A 284 3.95 2.21 4.92
N TYR A 285 3.96 3.16 3.98
CA TYR A 285 2.75 3.52 3.24
C TYR A 285 2.20 2.38 2.39
N ARG A 286 3.06 1.66 1.66
CA ARG A 286 2.62 0.50 0.88
C ARG A 286 1.99 -0.58 1.76
N TRP A 287 2.62 -0.90 2.89
CA TRP A 287 2.07 -1.82 3.87
C TRP A 287 0.68 -1.36 4.35
N TYR A 288 0.51 -0.07 4.65
CA TYR A 288 -0.76 0.48 5.11
C TYR A 288 -1.84 0.43 4.02
N ILE A 289 -1.50 0.80 2.80
CA ILE A 289 -2.40 0.73 1.64
C ILE A 289 -2.87 -0.71 1.43
N ASP A 290 -1.96 -1.69 1.44
CA ASP A 290 -2.30 -3.10 1.29
C ASP A 290 -3.19 -3.59 2.44
N TYR A 291 -2.89 -3.18 3.67
CA TYR A 291 -3.70 -3.50 4.84
C TYR A 291 -5.13 -2.97 4.70
N VAL A 292 -5.29 -1.70 4.35
CA VAL A 292 -6.61 -1.08 4.14
C VAL A 292 -7.38 -1.80 3.03
N ARG A 293 -6.74 -2.12 1.93
CA ARG A 293 -7.36 -2.85 0.82
C ARG A 293 -7.80 -4.25 1.22
N GLU A 294 -7.00 -4.95 2.01
CA GLU A 294 -7.37 -6.27 2.55
C GLU A 294 -8.63 -6.18 3.42
N GLN A 295 -8.68 -5.20 4.34
CA GLN A 295 -9.86 -4.97 5.18
C GLN A 295 -11.08 -4.59 4.33
N TRP A 296 -10.92 -3.71 3.34
CA TRP A 296 -11.97 -3.32 2.41
C TRP A 296 -12.56 -4.52 1.66
N ASN A 297 -11.70 -5.36 1.10
CA ASN A 297 -12.12 -6.55 0.36
C ASN A 297 -12.82 -7.58 1.27
N ARG A 298 -12.46 -7.64 2.55
CA ARG A 298 -13.11 -8.51 3.53
C ARG A 298 -14.53 -8.05 3.85
N ASN A 299 -14.72 -6.75 4.04
CA ASN A 299 -16.03 -6.16 4.31
C ASN A 299 -16.92 -6.14 3.06
N ALA A 300 -16.34 -5.96 1.89
CA ALA A 300 -17.01 -5.95 0.58
C ALA A 300 -18.31 -5.11 0.57
N PRO A 301 -18.30 -3.81 0.92
CA PRO A 301 -19.50 -3.00 1.02
C PRO A 301 -20.24 -2.94 -0.33
N GLU A 302 -21.56 -2.99 -0.28
CA GLU A 302 -22.40 -3.07 -1.49
C GLU A 302 -22.53 -1.70 -2.18
N HIS A 303 -22.69 -0.63 -1.39
CA HIS A 303 -23.03 0.71 -1.86
C HIS A 303 -21.85 1.66 -1.96
N LEU A 304 -20.67 1.22 -1.51
CA LEU A 304 -19.45 2.02 -1.43
C LEU A 304 -18.34 1.44 -2.31
N GLU A 305 -17.45 2.31 -2.78
CA GLU A 305 -16.17 1.93 -3.39
C GLU A 305 -15.02 2.71 -2.76
N LEU A 306 -13.88 2.06 -2.59
CA LEU A 306 -12.64 2.72 -2.16
C LEU A 306 -12.08 3.50 -3.35
N ALA A 307 -12.09 4.84 -3.25
CA ALA A 307 -11.59 5.70 -4.32
C ALA A 307 -10.08 5.95 -4.24
N GLY A 308 -9.52 5.91 -3.03
CA GLY A 308 -8.10 6.14 -2.85
C GLY A 308 -7.74 6.63 -1.45
N PHE A 309 -6.65 7.40 -1.37
CA PHE A 309 -6.01 7.72 -0.10
C PHE A 309 -5.71 9.21 0.03
N TYR A 310 -5.86 9.71 1.24
CA TYR A 310 -5.68 11.11 1.59
C TYR A 310 -4.39 11.32 2.39
N ILE A 311 -3.62 12.34 2.02
CA ILE A 311 -2.42 12.76 2.73
C ILE A 311 -2.83 13.64 3.91
N LEU A 312 -2.56 13.18 5.13
CA LEU A 312 -2.98 13.86 6.36
C LEU A 312 -2.23 15.17 6.61
N SER A 313 -0.99 15.29 6.16
CA SER A 313 -0.18 16.51 6.33
C SER A 313 -0.70 17.64 5.45
N GLU A 314 -1.09 18.76 6.05
CA GLU A 314 -1.53 19.96 5.30
C GLU A 314 -0.39 20.73 4.64
N ILE A 315 0.88 20.40 4.97
CA ILE A 315 2.09 21.04 4.44
C ILE A 315 3.02 19.98 3.87
N LEU A 316 3.39 20.10 2.61
CA LEU A 316 4.28 19.18 1.93
C LEU A 316 5.60 19.86 1.57
N VAL A 317 6.59 19.78 2.47
CA VAL A 317 7.94 20.31 2.22
C VAL A 317 8.68 19.38 1.26
N ALA A 318 8.63 19.71 -0.01
CA ALA A 318 9.18 18.89 -1.10
C ALA A 318 10.46 19.46 -1.72
N LYS A 319 10.80 20.73 -1.45
CA LYS A 319 12.01 21.38 -1.99
C LYS A 319 13.17 21.29 -0.98
N PRO A 320 14.40 20.92 -1.41
CA PRO A 320 15.56 20.84 -0.52
C PRO A 320 15.89 22.14 0.24
N SER A 321 15.49 23.29 -0.30
CA SER A 321 15.61 24.60 0.34
C SER A 321 14.47 24.91 1.33
N GLY A 322 13.46 24.05 1.39
CA GLY A 322 12.31 24.25 2.26
C GLY A 322 12.64 24.07 3.74
N TRP A 323 11.93 24.80 4.58
CA TRP A 323 12.03 24.68 6.02
C TRP A 323 11.69 23.24 6.44
N ASN A 324 12.52 22.62 7.28
CA ASN A 324 12.35 21.24 7.73
C ASN A 324 12.47 20.10 6.67
N TYR A 325 12.94 20.38 5.47
CA TYR A 325 13.13 19.34 4.45
C TYR A 325 13.91 18.12 4.95
N LYS A 326 14.86 18.30 5.85
CA LYS A 326 15.64 17.20 6.44
C LYS A 326 14.78 16.13 7.15
N TYR A 327 13.60 16.52 7.63
CA TYR A 327 12.68 15.63 8.35
C TYR A 327 11.55 15.07 7.49
N LYS A 328 11.20 15.78 6.40
CA LYS A 328 10.13 15.43 5.51
C LYS A 328 10.58 15.63 4.07
N LYS A 329 10.91 14.56 3.42
CA LYS A 329 11.34 14.56 2.01
C LYS A 329 10.17 14.10 1.14
N TRP A 330 9.10 14.89 1.12
CA TRP A 330 7.87 14.51 0.42
C TRP A 330 8.08 14.27 -1.08
N ASP A 331 9.04 14.96 -1.71
CA ASP A 331 9.48 14.71 -3.09
C ASP A 331 10.09 13.31 -3.30
N LYS A 332 10.52 12.64 -2.22
CA LYS A 332 11.04 11.26 -2.27
C LYS A 332 10.02 10.22 -1.80
N ILE A 333 8.96 10.64 -1.14
CA ILE A 333 7.96 9.76 -0.54
C ILE A 333 6.73 9.65 -1.43
N LEU A 334 6.14 10.79 -1.83
CA LEU A 334 4.84 10.78 -2.51
C LEU A 334 4.86 10.23 -3.92
N PRO A 335 5.80 10.57 -4.82
CA PRO A 335 5.78 10.03 -6.17
C PRO A 335 5.75 8.50 -6.24
N PRO A 336 6.60 7.74 -5.48
CA PRO A 336 6.50 6.28 -5.48
C PRO A 336 5.25 5.73 -4.80
N VAL A 337 4.65 6.46 -3.85
CA VAL A 337 3.36 6.08 -3.25
C VAL A 337 2.22 6.31 -4.24
N ALA A 338 2.22 7.44 -4.94
CA ALA A 338 1.26 7.74 -6.00
C ALA A 338 1.33 6.68 -7.11
N ALA A 339 2.53 6.38 -7.60
CA ALA A 339 2.71 5.32 -8.60
C ALA A 339 2.10 3.99 -8.15
N TYR A 340 2.33 3.61 -6.88
CA TYR A 340 1.76 2.39 -6.32
C TYR A 340 0.24 2.41 -6.25
N LEU A 341 -0.37 3.55 -5.93
CA LEU A 341 -1.82 3.73 -5.93
C LEU A 341 -2.40 3.67 -7.35
N HIS A 342 -1.75 4.32 -8.30
CA HIS A 342 -2.21 4.38 -9.69
C HIS A 342 -2.20 3.02 -10.39
N GLU A 343 -1.21 2.15 -10.10
CA GLU A 343 -1.22 0.75 -10.58
C GLU A 343 -2.52 0.01 -10.20
N MET A 344 -3.13 0.40 -9.09
CA MET A 344 -4.37 -0.16 -8.57
C MET A 344 -5.61 0.69 -8.88
N LYS A 345 -5.46 1.77 -9.64
CA LYS A 345 -6.51 2.73 -9.97
C LYS A 345 -7.11 3.46 -8.77
N TYR A 346 -6.30 3.73 -7.75
CA TYR A 346 -6.64 4.57 -6.61
C TYR A 346 -6.06 5.97 -6.77
N GLY A 347 -6.83 6.97 -6.35
CA GLY A 347 -6.37 8.35 -6.33
C GLY A 347 -5.57 8.70 -5.07
N LEU A 348 -4.71 9.71 -5.20
CA LEU A 348 -4.03 10.38 -4.11
C LEU A 348 -4.63 11.76 -3.92
N TYR A 349 -5.18 12.02 -2.73
CA TYR A 349 -5.96 13.20 -2.40
C TYR A 349 -5.28 14.06 -1.35
N TRP A 350 -5.44 15.41 -1.44
CA TRP A 350 -4.82 16.33 -0.51
C TRP A 350 -5.69 17.55 -0.23
N ILE A 351 -5.68 18.02 1.03
CA ILE A 351 -6.43 19.20 1.46
C ILE A 351 -5.48 20.17 2.18
N PRO A 352 -4.66 20.93 1.45
CA PRO A 352 -3.77 21.93 2.03
C PRO A 352 -4.51 23.20 2.46
N TYR A 353 -3.94 23.96 3.39
CA TYR A 353 -4.37 25.32 3.56
C TYR A 353 -3.79 26.24 2.45
N TYR A 354 -4.40 27.38 2.23
CA TYR A 354 -4.16 28.25 1.06
C TYR A 354 -2.73 28.81 0.88
N GLN A 355 -1.86 28.69 1.90
CA GLN A 355 -0.44 29.09 1.87
C GLN A 355 0.50 27.93 2.19
N ALA A 356 0.03 26.70 2.10
CA ALA A 356 0.85 25.53 2.40
C ALA A 356 2.01 25.39 1.42
N ASP A 357 3.19 25.02 1.94
CA ASP A 357 4.28 24.57 1.06
C ASP A 357 3.86 23.31 0.30
N GLY A 358 4.22 23.25 -0.99
CA GLY A 358 3.96 22.10 -1.86
C GLY A 358 2.70 22.21 -2.72
N TYR A 359 1.85 23.25 -2.51
CA TYR A 359 0.62 23.41 -3.30
C TYR A 359 0.88 23.61 -4.80
N ASP A 360 2.06 24.10 -5.16
CA ASP A 360 2.53 24.30 -6.54
C ASP A 360 3.25 23.09 -7.13
N MET A 361 3.30 21.96 -6.42
CA MET A 361 4.02 20.75 -6.79
C MET A 361 3.12 19.51 -6.85
N THR A 362 1.82 19.69 -6.96
CA THR A 362 0.87 18.56 -6.91
C THR A 362 1.08 17.56 -8.03
N GLU A 363 1.46 18.01 -9.22
CA GLU A 363 1.76 17.15 -10.35
C GLU A 363 3.03 16.33 -10.12
N GLU A 364 4.12 16.97 -9.70
CA GLU A 364 5.41 16.32 -9.41
C GLU A 364 5.32 15.35 -8.24
N LEU A 365 4.41 15.60 -7.29
CA LEU A 365 4.16 14.73 -6.14
C LEU A 365 3.17 13.60 -6.45
N GLY A 366 2.55 13.62 -7.63
CA GLY A 366 1.59 12.59 -8.04
C GLY A 366 0.21 12.73 -7.40
N ILE A 367 -0.15 13.93 -6.93
CA ILE A 367 -1.45 14.20 -6.29
C ILE A 367 -2.50 14.42 -7.38
N ASP A 368 -3.61 13.69 -7.31
CA ASP A 368 -4.67 13.73 -8.33
C ASP A 368 -5.67 14.84 -8.10
N TYR A 369 -6.08 15.02 -6.85
CA TYR A 369 -7.09 16.00 -6.47
C TYR A 369 -6.67 16.79 -5.23
N THR A 370 -6.89 18.10 -5.29
CA THR A 370 -6.54 19.03 -4.22
C THR A 370 -7.69 19.96 -3.91
N TRP A 371 -8.10 20.03 -2.64
CA TRP A 371 -9.08 20.99 -2.13
C TRP A 371 -8.40 21.98 -1.19
N ILE A 372 -8.30 23.23 -1.58
CA ILE A 372 -7.59 24.25 -0.80
C ILE A 372 -8.48 24.76 0.33
N GLN A 373 -8.01 24.64 1.57
CA GLN A 373 -8.68 25.24 2.73
C GLN A 373 -8.50 26.76 2.73
N PRO A 374 -9.58 27.55 2.73
CA PRO A 374 -9.46 29.00 2.69
C PRO A 374 -9.04 29.63 4.03
N ASN A 375 -9.01 28.89 5.13
CA ASN A 375 -8.65 29.29 6.50
C ASN A 375 -9.32 30.59 7.00
N LYS A 376 -10.53 30.86 6.57
CA LYS A 376 -11.29 32.09 6.94
C LYS A 376 -11.67 32.17 8.42
N TYR A 377 -11.56 31.07 9.16
CA TYR A 377 -11.88 31.00 10.58
C TYR A 377 -10.77 31.50 11.51
N TRP A 378 -9.57 31.68 10.98
CA TRP A 378 -8.49 32.32 11.72
C TRP A 378 -8.57 33.81 11.44
N ASP A 379 -9.07 34.61 12.40
CA ASP A 379 -9.05 36.06 12.34
C ASP A 379 -7.60 36.55 12.27
N TYR A 380 -7.08 36.68 11.05
CA TYR A 380 -5.86 37.42 10.85
C TYR A 380 -6.16 38.90 11.14
N PRO A 381 -5.38 39.57 12.01
CA PRO A 381 -5.56 40.98 12.26
C PRO A 381 -5.57 41.77 10.93
N GLU A 382 -6.50 42.71 10.75
CA GLU A 382 -6.67 43.50 9.51
C GLU A 382 -5.37 44.10 8.94
N LYS A 383 -4.28 44.11 9.71
CA LYS A 383 -2.96 44.62 9.31
C LYS A 383 -2.22 43.75 8.31
N GLU A 384 -2.52 42.45 8.18
CA GLU A 384 -1.87 41.58 7.23
C GLU A 384 -2.60 41.42 5.89
N GLN A 385 -3.84 41.93 5.80
CA GLN A 385 -4.61 41.93 4.54
C GLN A 385 -4.17 43.03 3.54
N LYS A 386 -3.17 43.83 3.85
CA LYS A 386 -2.67 44.95 3.02
C LYS A 386 -1.27 44.76 2.46
N LYS A 387 -0.85 43.54 2.22
CA LYS A 387 0.39 43.30 1.49
C LYS A 387 0.15 42.55 0.19
#